data_332aabc946c344a78d03bb3468047351
#
_entry.id   332aabc946c344a78d03bb3468047351
#
_cell.length_a   1.000
_cell.length_b   1.000
_cell.length_c   1.000
_cell.angle_alpha   90.00
_cell.angle_beta   90.00
_cell.angle_gamma   90.00
#
_symmetry.space_group_name_H-M   'P 1'
#
loop_
_entity.id
_entity.type
_entity.pdbx_description
1 polymer ?
#
loop_
_entity_poly.entity_id
_entity_poly.type
_entity_poly.pdbx_seq_one_letter_code
_entity_poly.pdbx_strand_id
1 'polypeptide(L)'
;SRAPDPMEGASVYPAVQNLLLAARALGYGGVITGFHKPVELELKTLLGIPEEVFVSCTLTLGKPQGGHGPVRRRPLDEFVFTDTWGLSADWAIDPPGTRFTSAGPPKKNS
;
A
#
# COMPACT_ATOMS: atom_id res chain seq x y z
N SER A 1 -20.08 -1.84 -18.19
CA SER A 1 -19.29 -2.31 -17.05
C SER A 1 -19.77 -1.65 -15.77
N ARG A 2 -19.88 -2.39 -14.71
CA ARG A 2 -20.27 -1.91 -13.39
C ARG A 2 -19.15 -1.03 -12.80
N ALA A 3 -19.52 0.12 -12.23
CA ALA A 3 -18.58 0.91 -11.45
C ALA A 3 -18.17 0.12 -10.19
N PRO A 4 -16.88 0.11 -9.80
CA PRO A 4 -16.46 -0.57 -8.59
C PRO A 4 -17.05 0.12 -7.35
N ASP A 5 -17.55 -0.70 -6.42
CA ASP A 5 -17.96 -0.22 -5.11
C ASP A 5 -16.71 -0.11 -4.22
N PRO A 6 -16.44 1.04 -3.59
CA PRO A 6 -15.31 1.18 -2.67
C PRO A 6 -15.29 0.12 -1.55
N MET A 7 -16.44 -0.37 -1.16
CA MET A 7 -16.56 -1.40 -0.11
C MET A 7 -16.04 -2.78 -0.55
N GLU A 8 -15.96 -3.05 -1.84
CA GLU A 8 -15.38 -4.31 -2.34
C GLU A 8 -13.91 -4.44 -1.98
N GLY A 9 -13.19 -3.33 -1.93
CA GLY A 9 -11.81 -3.29 -1.48
C GLY A 9 -11.61 -3.74 -0.04
N ALA A 10 -12.61 -3.56 0.82
CA ALA A 10 -12.53 -3.94 2.22
C ALA A 10 -12.33 -5.45 2.42
N SER A 11 -12.79 -6.29 1.49
CA SER A 11 -12.58 -7.74 1.52
C SER A 11 -11.30 -8.17 0.81
N VAL A 12 -10.92 -7.46 -0.25
CA VAL A 12 -9.79 -7.85 -1.11
C VAL A 12 -8.45 -7.36 -0.55
N TYR A 13 -8.35 -6.07 -0.20
CA TYR A 13 -7.06 -5.49 0.20
C TYR A 13 -6.51 -6.04 1.52
N PRO A 14 -7.29 -6.36 2.55
CA PRO A 14 -6.77 -7.07 3.72
C PRO A 14 -6.17 -8.43 3.39
N ALA A 15 -6.79 -9.20 2.48
CA ALA A 15 -6.24 -10.46 2.01
C ALA A 15 -4.93 -10.27 1.25
N VAL A 16 -4.84 -9.23 0.42
CA VAL A 16 -3.62 -8.84 -0.29
C VAL A 16 -2.50 -8.49 0.69
N GLN A 17 -2.79 -7.72 1.73
CA GLN A 17 -1.81 -7.40 2.76
C GLN A 17 -1.30 -8.66 3.48
N ASN A 18 -2.18 -9.57 3.82
CA ASN A 18 -1.79 -10.85 4.44
C ASN A 18 -0.90 -11.69 3.50
N LEU A 19 -1.20 -11.68 2.20
CA LEU A 19 -0.37 -12.34 1.20
C LEU A 19 1.04 -11.74 1.16
N LEU A 20 1.16 -10.43 1.15
CA LEU A 20 2.45 -9.74 1.14
C LEU A 20 3.26 -10.03 2.42
N LEU A 21 2.62 -10.06 3.58
CA LEU A 21 3.27 -10.41 4.84
C LEU A 21 3.74 -11.87 4.85
N ALA A 22 2.91 -12.79 4.37
CA ALA A 22 3.29 -14.20 4.25
C ALA A 22 4.46 -14.40 3.28
N ALA A 23 4.45 -13.71 2.14
CA ALA A 23 5.55 -13.73 1.19
C ALA A 23 6.85 -13.26 1.84
N ARG A 24 6.80 -12.17 2.60
CA ARG A 24 7.95 -11.66 3.36
C ARG A 24 8.49 -12.69 4.35
N ALA A 25 7.62 -13.34 5.08
CA ALA A 25 7.99 -14.40 6.04
C ALA A 25 8.71 -15.57 5.37
N LEU A 26 8.38 -15.86 4.11
CA LEU A 26 9.00 -16.92 3.31
C LEU A 26 10.24 -16.46 2.52
N GLY A 27 10.69 -15.22 2.71
CA GLY A 27 11.87 -14.68 2.04
C GLY A 27 11.63 -14.08 0.66
N TYR A 28 10.37 -13.79 0.33
CA TYR A 28 9.99 -13.13 -0.92
C TYR A 28 9.67 -11.67 -0.68
N GLY A 29 9.76 -10.87 -1.72
CA GLY A 29 9.28 -9.50 -1.76
C GLY A 29 8.12 -9.37 -2.74
N GLY A 30 7.32 -8.35 -2.57
CA GLY A 30 6.21 -8.10 -3.48
C GLY A 30 5.74 -6.66 -3.43
N VAL A 31 5.02 -6.27 -4.45
CA VAL A 31 4.40 -4.95 -4.50
C VAL A 31 3.00 -5.05 -5.09
N ILE A 32 2.09 -4.27 -4.51
CA ILE A 32 0.76 -4.05 -5.07
C ILE A 32 0.83 -2.95 -6.13
N THR A 33 0.23 -3.18 -7.28
CA THR A 33 0.25 -2.24 -8.39
C THR A 33 -1.08 -2.18 -9.12
N GLY A 34 -1.35 -1.07 -9.77
CA GLY A 34 -2.49 -0.85 -10.66
C GLY A 34 -2.07 -0.75 -12.14
N PHE A 35 -0.92 -1.25 -12.53
CA PHE A 35 -0.41 -1.18 -13.90
C PHE A 35 -1.34 -1.83 -14.94
N HIS A 36 -2.22 -2.72 -14.52
CA HIS A 36 -3.23 -3.33 -15.40
C HIS A 36 -4.31 -2.34 -15.85
N LYS A 37 -4.55 -1.25 -15.12
CA LYS A 37 -5.70 -0.36 -15.36
C LYS A 37 -5.78 0.18 -16.80
N PRO A 38 -4.70 0.66 -17.43
CA PRO A 38 -4.77 1.16 -18.80
C PRO A 38 -5.07 0.08 -19.85
N VAL A 39 -4.83 -1.18 -19.51
CA VAL A 39 -4.97 -2.35 -20.42
C VAL A 39 -5.90 -3.40 -19.81
N GLU A 40 -6.81 -3.01 -18.94
CA GLU A 40 -7.67 -3.95 -18.20
C GLU A 40 -8.55 -4.78 -19.14
N LEU A 41 -9.06 -4.19 -20.22
CA LEU A 41 -9.90 -4.89 -21.18
C LEU A 41 -9.12 -5.99 -21.92
N GLU A 42 -7.93 -5.68 -22.38
CA GLU A 42 -7.05 -6.65 -23.04
C GLU A 42 -6.62 -7.75 -22.06
N LEU A 43 -6.34 -7.40 -20.84
CA LEU A 43 -5.99 -8.36 -19.80
C LEU A 43 -7.16 -9.32 -19.51
N LYS A 44 -8.36 -8.80 -19.38
CA LYS A 44 -9.56 -9.63 -19.18
C LYS A 44 -9.79 -10.57 -20.34
N THR A 45 -9.65 -10.07 -21.56
CA THR A 45 -9.76 -10.90 -22.76
C THR A 45 -8.71 -12.01 -22.78
N LEU A 46 -7.46 -11.67 -22.50
CA LEU A 46 -6.36 -12.63 -22.47
C LEU A 46 -6.56 -13.74 -21.44
N LEU A 47 -7.05 -13.39 -20.26
CA LEU A 47 -7.21 -14.32 -19.14
C LEU A 47 -8.62 -14.94 -19.05
N GLY A 48 -9.53 -14.58 -19.95
CA GLY A 48 -10.90 -15.07 -19.92
C GLY A 48 -11.69 -14.58 -18.71
N ILE A 49 -11.37 -13.41 -18.19
CA ILE A 49 -12.08 -12.82 -17.04
C ILE A 49 -13.39 -12.21 -17.54
N PRO A 50 -14.55 -12.56 -16.95
CA PRO A 50 -15.83 -11.95 -17.32
C PRO A 50 -15.84 -10.43 -17.15
N GLU A 51 -16.58 -9.72 -17.97
CA GLU A 51 -16.63 -8.26 -17.96
C GLU A 51 -17.13 -7.68 -16.62
N GLU A 52 -18.03 -8.37 -15.97
CA GLU A 52 -18.59 -7.98 -14.67
C GLU A 52 -17.63 -8.17 -13.49
N VAL A 53 -16.54 -8.87 -13.68
CA VAL A 53 -15.51 -9.07 -12.65
C VAL A 53 -14.52 -7.91 -12.68
N PHE A 54 -14.35 -7.25 -11.54
CA PHE A 54 -13.41 -6.15 -11.40
C PHE A 54 -12.02 -6.65 -10.98
N VAL A 55 -10.99 -6.20 -11.68
CA VAL A 55 -9.59 -6.49 -11.30
C VAL A 55 -9.14 -5.44 -10.29
N SER A 56 -9.07 -5.81 -9.03
CA SER A 56 -8.78 -4.88 -7.92
C SER A 56 -7.34 -4.40 -7.94
N CYS A 57 -6.40 -5.30 -8.15
CA CYS A 57 -4.97 -4.98 -8.17
C CYS A 57 -4.18 -6.09 -8.86
N THR A 58 -2.95 -5.79 -9.15
CA THR A 58 -1.94 -6.76 -9.59
C THR A 58 -0.85 -6.83 -8.54
N LEU A 59 -0.41 -8.03 -8.21
CA LEU A 59 0.71 -8.27 -7.32
C LEU A 59 1.90 -8.80 -8.12
N THR A 60 3.07 -8.22 -7.88
CA THR A 60 4.33 -8.81 -8.32
C THR A 60 5.02 -9.45 -7.13
N LEU A 61 5.52 -10.66 -7.29
CA LEU A 61 6.25 -11.40 -6.26
C LEU A 61 7.57 -11.89 -6.83
N GLY A 62 8.61 -11.86 -6.01
CA GLY A 62 9.92 -12.35 -6.43
C GLY A 62 10.90 -12.37 -5.27
N LYS A 63 12.07 -12.93 -5.50
CA LYS A 63 13.17 -12.86 -4.53
C LYS A 63 13.82 -11.49 -4.59
N PRO A 64 13.90 -10.74 -3.47
CA PRO A 64 14.58 -9.46 -3.45
C PRO A 64 16.09 -9.66 -3.62
N GLN A 65 16.73 -8.75 -4.37
CA GLN A 65 18.18 -8.76 -4.56
C GLN A 65 18.95 -8.18 -3.38
N GLY A 66 18.27 -7.51 -2.46
CA GLY A 66 18.89 -6.88 -1.30
C GLY A 66 17.89 -6.59 -0.20
N GLY A 67 18.41 -6.13 0.93
CA GLY A 67 17.58 -5.68 2.04
C GLY A 67 16.94 -4.34 1.72
N HIS A 68 15.63 -4.26 1.89
CA HIS A 68 14.91 -3.00 1.86
C HIS A 68 14.77 -2.49 3.29
N GLY A 69 15.17 -1.24 3.50
CA GLY A 69 15.04 -0.59 4.80
C GLY A 69 13.59 -0.34 5.19
N PRO A 70 13.38 0.16 6.40
CA PRO A 70 12.03 0.50 6.86
C PRO A 70 11.41 1.59 6.00
N VAL A 71 10.09 1.53 5.89
CA VAL A 71 9.31 2.51 5.13
C VAL A 71 9.33 3.88 5.80
N ARG A 72 9.30 4.93 4.99
CA ARG A 72 9.10 6.29 5.49
C ARG A 72 7.61 6.55 5.61
N ARG A 73 7.23 7.24 6.67
CA ARG A 73 5.86 7.68 6.92
C ARG A 73 5.86 9.16 7.21
N ARG A 74 4.77 9.81 6.89
CA ARG A 74 4.52 11.19 7.33
C ARG A 74 4.29 11.20 8.85
N PRO A 75 4.62 12.30 9.53
CA PRO A 75 4.28 12.44 10.95
C PRO A 75 2.80 12.18 11.19
N LEU A 76 2.48 11.47 12.27
CA LEU A 76 1.09 11.08 12.57
C LEU A 76 0.18 12.28 12.77
N ASP A 77 0.68 13.36 13.38
CA ASP A 77 -0.07 14.58 13.66
C ASP A 77 -0.56 15.32 12.40
N GLU A 78 0.00 14.99 11.23
CA GLU A 78 -0.47 15.55 9.95
C GLU A 78 -1.80 14.95 9.46
N PHE A 79 -2.16 13.75 9.93
CA PHE A 79 -3.34 13.04 9.40
C PHE A 79 -4.13 12.26 10.44
N VAL A 80 -3.78 12.38 11.71
CA VAL A 80 -4.51 11.75 12.82
C VAL A 80 -5.08 12.87 13.71
N PHE A 81 -6.37 12.80 13.93
CA PHE A 81 -7.12 13.82 14.67
C PHE A 81 -7.91 13.18 15.82
N THR A 82 -8.23 13.96 16.83
CA THR A 82 -9.08 13.53 17.93
C THR A 82 -10.47 14.13 17.77
N ASP A 83 -11.50 13.32 17.97
CA ASP A 83 -12.93 13.65 17.96
C ASP A 83 -13.45 14.23 16.64
N THR A 84 -12.86 15.28 16.09
CA THR A 84 -13.30 15.92 14.85
C THR A 84 -12.14 16.12 13.89
N TRP A 85 -12.46 16.24 12.62
CA TRP A 85 -11.46 16.48 11.57
C TRP A 85 -10.71 17.79 11.82
N GLY A 86 -9.38 17.72 11.75
CA GLY A 86 -8.51 18.89 11.92
C GLY A 86 -8.15 19.24 13.36
N LEU A 87 -8.76 18.57 14.35
CA LEU A 87 -8.41 18.77 15.75
C LEU A 87 -7.17 17.96 16.11
N SER A 88 -6.11 18.64 16.54
CA SER A 88 -4.83 17.99 16.88
C SER A 88 -4.98 16.94 17.98
N ALA A 89 -4.27 15.83 17.81
CA ALA A 89 -4.20 14.75 18.79
C ALA A 89 -2.80 14.74 19.43
N ASP A 90 -2.71 15.19 20.66
CA ASP A 90 -1.43 15.31 21.38
C ASP A 90 -0.70 13.97 21.49
N TRP A 91 -1.45 12.88 21.61
CA TRP A 91 -0.92 11.50 21.65
C TRP A 91 -0.37 11.03 20.30
N ALA A 92 -0.66 11.70 19.20
CA ALA A 92 -0.20 11.34 17.85
C ALA A 92 1.12 12.05 17.46
N ILE A 93 1.72 12.80 18.36
CA ILE A 93 3.00 13.45 18.12
C ILE A 93 4.11 12.42 18.21
N ASP A 94 4.86 12.27 17.12
CA ASP A 94 5.99 11.35 17.10
C ASP A 94 7.08 11.79 18.07
N PRO A 95 7.68 10.86 18.84
CA PRO A 95 8.78 11.19 19.72
C PRO A 95 9.97 11.83 18.97
N PRO A 96 10.73 12.73 19.60
CA PRO A 96 11.94 13.28 19.01
C PRO A 96 12.89 12.17 18.56
N GLY A 97 13.45 12.31 17.34
CA GLY A 97 14.35 11.31 16.77
C GLY A 97 13.68 10.12 16.07
N THR A 98 12.36 10.13 15.90
CA THR A 98 11.66 9.11 15.12
C THR A 98 12.21 9.07 13.69
N ARG A 99 12.75 7.90 13.29
CA ARG A 99 13.55 7.77 12.05
C ARG A 99 12.71 7.63 10.78
N PHE A 100 11.43 7.29 10.88
CA PHE A 100 10.59 6.89 9.75
C PHE A 100 9.45 7.86 9.47
N THR A 101 9.62 9.12 9.86
CA THR A 101 8.74 10.21 9.47
C THR A 101 9.04 10.69 8.04
N SER A 102 8.17 11.53 7.50
CA SER A 102 8.34 12.11 6.16
C SER A 102 9.66 12.85 5.98
N ALA A 103 10.18 13.46 7.04
CA ALA A 103 11.46 14.15 7.03
C ALA A 103 12.65 13.18 6.82
N GLY A 104 12.51 11.92 7.25
CA GLY A 104 13.56 10.92 7.17
C GLY A 104 14.85 11.34 7.91
N PRO A 105 15.91 10.56 7.87
CA PRO A 105 17.19 10.99 8.32
C PRO A 105 17.71 12.14 7.44
N PRO A 106 18.44 13.10 8.00
CA PRO A 106 19.02 14.16 7.20
C PRO A 106 19.83 13.54 6.04
N LYS A 107 19.68 14.10 4.84
CA LYS A 107 20.50 13.67 3.70
C LYS A 107 21.95 13.85 4.12
N LYS A 108 22.74 12.78 4.04
CA LYS A 108 24.19 12.91 4.18
C LYS A 108 24.61 13.90 3.09
N ASN A 109 25.19 15.01 3.49
CA ASN A 109 25.79 15.93 2.55
C ASN A 109 26.84 15.13 1.78
N SER A 110 26.59 15.01 0.49
CA SER A 110 27.55 14.41 -0.45
C SER A 110 28.74 15.32 -0.61
#